data_2d5b3d9813c39af18c2699363a4d6a5b
#
_entry.id   2d5b3d9813c39af18c2699363a4d6a5b
#
_cell.length_a   1.000
_cell.length_b   1.000
_cell.length_c   1.000
_cell.angle_alpha   90.00
_cell.angle_beta   90.00
_cell.angle_gamma   90.00
#
_symmetry.space_group_name_H-M   'P 1'
#
loop_
_entity.id
_entity.type
_entity.pdbx_description
1 polymer ?
#
loop_
_entity_poly.entity_id
_entity_poly.type
_entity_poly.pdbx_seq_one_letter_code
_entity_poly.pdbx_strand_id
1 'polypeptide(L)'
;MITYQIMTQEQVNKLKEIDRSEHIDLIYELQKGQIVEIIKNHECPNWDEELIEEIQERYLYELRNGGLSIGAFDGDKLVGFGVLAHQFRGPNQDQLQIDLMYVSNNYRRQGIGTQILNELKEEARNRGAKYLYISSTETRSAVSFYKSHGSQITEDTDIELFNKEPLDIHMINEL
;
A
#
# COMPACT_ATOMS: atom_id res chain seq x y z
N MET A 1 -21.31 -2.55 -9.58
CA MET A 1 -21.08 -3.09 -8.21
C MET A 1 -19.64 -3.54 -8.10
N ILE A 2 -18.96 -3.12 -7.04
CA ILE A 2 -17.56 -3.51 -6.81
C ILE A 2 -17.55 -4.83 -6.06
N THR A 3 -16.79 -5.79 -6.57
CA THR A 3 -16.56 -7.07 -5.90
C THR A 3 -15.12 -7.18 -5.44
N TYR A 4 -14.89 -7.92 -4.36
CA TYR A 4 -13.56 -8.10 -3.76
C TYR A 4 -13.21 -9.57 -3.77
N GLN A 5 -11.98 -9.88 -4.16
CA GLN A 5 -11.53 -11.29 -4.20
C GLN A 5 -10.02 -11.40 -4.02
N ILE A 6 -9.60 -12.57 -3.55
CA ILE A 6 -8.18 -12.92 -3.51
C ILE A 6 -7.68 -13.02 -4.94
N MET A 7 -6.58 -12.34 -5.22
CA MET A 7 -5.95 -12.39 -6.54
C MET A 7 -4.89 -13.48 -6.62
N THR A 8 -4.67 -13.96 -7.83
CA THR A 8 -3.69 -15.01 -8.14
C THR A 8 -2.50 -14.47 -8.91
N GLN A 9 -1.45 -15.29 -9.05
CA GLN A 9 -0.27 -14.94 -9.85
C GLN A 9 -0.63 -14.72 -11.32
N GLU A 10 -1.57 -15.50 -11.85
CA GLU A 10 -2.02 -15.41 -13.24
C GLU A 10 -2.68 -14.07 -13.56
N GLN A 11 -3.16 -13.36 -12.56
CA GLN A 11 -3.81 -12.05 -12.72
C GLN A 11 -2.82 -10.88 -12.73
N VAL A 12 -1.52 -11.12 -12.73
CA VAL A 12 -0.51 -10.06 -12.69
C VAL A 12 -0.69 -9.03 -13.81
N ASN A 13 -1.13 -9.43 -14.99
CA ASN A 13 -1.35 -8.50 -16.10
C ASN A 13 -2.51 -7.53 -15.87
N LYS A 14 -3.41 -7.83 -14.95
CA LYS A 14 -4.51 -6.93 -14.59
C LYS A 14 -4.05 -5.67 -13.86
N LEU A 15 -2.85 -5.66 -13.30
CA LEU A 15 -2.31 -4.47 -12.66
C LEU A 15 -2.22 -3.28 -13.61
N LYS A 16 -2.07 -3.53 -14.91
CA LYS A 16 -2.07 -2.50 -15.96
C LYS A 16 -3.41 -1.76 -16.08
N GLU A 17 -4.48 -2.33 -15.57
CA GLU A 17 -5.81 -1.69 -15.59
C GLU A 17 -5.96 -0.58 -14.57
N ILE A 18 -5.05 -0.49 -13.60
CA ILE A 18 -5.05 0.55 -12.56
C ILE A 18 -4.52 1.86 -13.14
N ASP A 19 -5.24 2.94 -12.90
CA ASP A 19 -4.76 4.29 -13.16
C ASP A 19 -4.35 4.94 -11.85
N ARG A 20 -3.03 4.96 -11.57
CA ARG A 20 -2.50 5.53 -10.33
C ARG A 20 -2.33 7.05 -10.40
N SER A 21 -2.61 7.69 -11.55
CA SER A 21 -2.40 9.12 -11.70
C SER A 21 -3.15 9.92 -10.62
N GLU A 22 -2.54 11.02 -10.18
CA GLU A 22 -3.18 11.91 -9.22
C GLU A 22 -2.54 13.30 -9.23
N HIS A 23 -3.31 14.31 -8.84
CA HIS A 23 -2.77 15.62 -8.52
C HIS A 23 -2.26 15.61 -7.08
N ILE A 24 -0.96 15.86 -6.89
CA ILE A 24 -0.33 15.93 -5.57
C ILE A 24 -0.23 17.39 -5.16
N ASP A 25 -1.08 17.84 -4.26
CA ASP A 25 -1.08 19.22 -3.76
C ASP A 25 0.07 19.44 -2.78
N LEU A 26 0.27 18.53 -1.84
CA LEU A 26 1.38 18.58 -0.89
C LEU A 26 1.87 17.18 -0.53
N ILE A 27 3.07 17.14 -0.01
CA ILE A 27 3.67 15.94 0.56
C ILE A 27 4.00 16.18 2.02
N TYR A 28 4.31 15.10 2.72
CA TYR A 28 4.85 15.16 4.07
C TYR A 28 6.32 14.77 4.07
N GLU A 29 7.07 15.43 4.92
CA GLU A 29 8.47 15.12 5.16
C GLU A 29 8.69 15.00 6.66
N LEU A 30 9.43 13.99 7.08
CA LEU A 30 9.76 13.80 8.48
C LEU A 30 10.99 14.64 8.81
N GLN A 31 10.82 15.66 9.67
CA GLN A 31 11.89 16.52 10.13
C GLN A 31 11.94 16.47 11.66
N LYS A 32 13.07 16.03 12.22
CA LYS A 32 13.29 15.94 13.68
C LYS A 32 12.15 15.19 14.40
N GLY A 33 11.68 14.10 13.81
CA GLY A 33 10.61 13.29 14.39
C GLY A 33 9.20 13.82 14.19
N GLN A 34 9.02 14.94 13.49
CA GLN A 34 7.73 15.54 13.20
C GLN A 34 7.43 15.61 11.72
N ILE A 35 6.18 15.42 11.36
CA ILE A 35 5.72 15.57 9.98
C ILE A 35 5.58 17.07 9.66
N VAL A 36 6.19 17.48 8.55
CA VAL A 36 6.11 18.84 8.01
C VAL A 36 5.44 18.78 6.64
N GLU A 37 4.50 19.70 6.39
CA GLU A 37 3.84 19.83 5.09
C GLU A 37 4.69 20.60 4.11
N ILE A 38 4.82 20.09 2.89
CA ILE A 38 5.55 20.76 1.81
C ILE A 38 4.64 20.82 0.60
N ILE A 39 4.35 22.03 0.11
CA ILE A 39 3.50 22.25 -1.05
C ILE A 39 4.23 21.80 -2.31
N LYS A 40 3.59 21.00 -3.15
CA LYS A 40 4.16 20.45 -4.38
C LYS A 40 3.44 20.89 -5.66
N ASN A 41 2.12 20.81 -5.69
CA ASN A 41 1.32 21.07 -6.90
C ASN A 41 1.87 20.32 -8.12
N HIS A 42 1.99 19.02 -8.00
CA HIS A 42 2.57 18.15 -9.01
C HIS A 42 1.54 17.18 -9.57
N GLU A 43 1.50 17.07 -10.90
CA GLU A 43 0.70 16.03 -11.57
C GLU A 43 1.52 14.75 -11.66
N CYS A 44 1.12 13.74 -10.88
CA CYS A 44 1.73 12.43 -10.95
C CYS A 44 1.10 11.64 -12.10
N PRO A 45 1.85 11.24 -13.12
CA PRO A 45 1.29 10.47 -14.24
C PRO A 45 1.02 9.03 -13.84
N ASN A 46 0.28 8.32 -14.69
CA ASN A 46 0.16 6.87 -14.55
C ASN A 46 1.53 6.20 -14.73
N TRP A 47 1.65 4.94 -14.33
CA TRP A 47 2.89 4.18 -14.51
C TRP A 47 3.26 4.11 -15.99
N ASP A 48 4.55 4.32 -16.27
CA ASP A 48 5.12 3.94 -17.55
C ASP A 48 5.42 2.42 -17.57
N GLU A 49 5.93 1.91 -18.69
CA GLU A 49 6.20 0.48 -18.85
C GLU A 49 7.20 -0.05 -17.82
N GLU A 50 8.23 0.72 -17.51
CA GLU A 50 9.26 0.33 -16.55
C GLU A 50 8.70 0.22 -15.14
N LEU A 51 7.93 1.21 -14.71
CA LEU A 51 7.32 1.22 -13.38
C LEU A 51 6.29 0.11 -13.21
N ILE A 52 5.45 -0.12 -14.22
CA ILE A 52 4.46 -1.21 -14.11
C ILE A 52 5.14 -2.58 -14.05
N GLU A 53 6.24 -2.77 -14.77
CA GLU A 53 7.03 -4.00 -14.69
C GLU A 53 7.58 -4.21 -13.26
N GLU A 54 8.11 -3.17 -12.63
CA GLU A 54 8.56 -3.23 -11.23
C GLU A 54 7.44 -3.62 -10.28
N ILE A 55 6.26 -3.02 -10.44
CA ILE A 55 5.09 -3.35 -9.62
C ILE A 55 4.66 -4.79 -9.83
N GLN A 56 4.64 -5.26 -11.08
CA GLN A 56 4.31 -6.64 -11.40
C GLN A 56 5.33 -7.63 -10.82
N GLU A 57 6.61 -7.31 -10.86
CA GLU A 57 7.66 -8.14 -10.25
C GLU A 57 7.50 -8.23 -8.73
N ARG A 58 7.21 -7.12 -8.06
CA ARG A 58 6.95 -7.09 -6.62
C ARG A 58 5.72 -7.92 -6.27
N TYR A 59 4.64 -7.78 -7.03
CA TYR A 59 3.42 -8.56 -6.87
C TYR A 59 3.70 -10.06 -6.96
N LEU A 60 4.39 -10.48 -8.03
CA LEU A 60 4.73 -11.90 -8.23
C LEU A 60 5.66 -12.43 -7.15
N TYR A 61 6.66 -11.65 -6.77
CA TYR A 61 7.58 -12.03 -5.70
C TYR A 61 6.85 -12.34 -4.40
N GLU A 62 5.95 -11.46 -3.99
CA GLU A 62 5.21 -11.67 -2.75
C GLU A 62 4.28 -12.88 -2.83
N LEU A 63 3.52 -13.02 -3.92
CA LEU A 63 2.60 -14.15 -4.05
C LEU A 63 3.33 -15.50 -4.15
N ARG A 64 4.48 -15.54 -4.82
CA ARG A 64 5.30 -16.75 -4.88
C ARG A 64 5.90 -17.15 -3.54
N ASN A 65 6.08 -16.22 -2.64
CA ASN A 65 6.69 -16.46 -1.33
C ASN A 65 5.68 -16.52 -0.18
N GLY A 66 4.39 -16.56 -0.48
CA GLY A 66 3.35 -16.71 0.53
C GLY A 66 2.58 -15.45 0.88
N GLY A 67 2.87 -14.32 0.23
CA GLY A 67 2.06 -13.11 0.37
C GLY A 67 0.67 -13.30 -0.22
N LEU A 68 -0.22 -12.33 0.05
CA LEU A 68 -1.61 -12.39 -0.40
C LEU A 68 -2.02 -11.06 -1.00
N SER A 69 -2.77 -11.11 -2.09
CA SER A 69 -3.34 -9.91 -2.70
C SER A 69 -4.86 -9.96 -2.68
N ILE A 70 -5.46 -8.82 -2.34
CA ILE A 70 -6.90 -8.57 -2.46
C ILE A 70 -7.11 -7.58 -3.60
N GLY A 71 -7.99 -7.93 -4.53
CA GLY A 71 -8.37 -7.07 -5.64
C GLY A 71 -9.81 -6.61 -5.56
N ALA A 72 -10.06 -5.37 -5.97
CA ALA A 72 -11.38 -4.80 -6.16
C ALA A 72 -11.68 -4.73 -7.66
N PHE A 73 -12.82 -5.24 -8.06
CA PHE A 73 -13.21 -5.37 -9.47
C PHE A 73 -14.53 -4.67 -9.75
N ASP A 74 -14.58 -3.96 -10.86
CA ASP A 74 -15.83 -3.48 -11.45
C ASP A 74 -16.09 -4.32 -12.70
N GLY A 75 -16.96 -5.33 -12.56
CA GLY A 75 -17.06 -6.39 -13.56
C GLY A 75 -15.73 -7.16 -13.62
N ASP A 76 -15.16 -7.22 -14.81
CA ASP A 76 -13.86 -7.89 -15.01
C ASP A 76 -12.66 -6.95 -14.85
N LYS A 77 -12.89 -5.65 -14.65
CA LYS A 77 -11.83 -4.65 -14.58
C LYS A 77 -11.30 -4.53 -13.15
N LEU A 78 -10.00 -4.64 -13.00
CA LEU A 78 -9.34 -4.36 -11.73
C LEU A 78 -9.30 -2.84 -11.49
N VAL A 79 -9.87 -2.39 -10.37
CA VAL A 79 -9.95 -0.96 -10.03
C VAL A 79 -9.21 -0.61 -8.74
N GLY A 80 -8.74 -1.61 -8.02
CA GLY A 80 -7.90 -1.43 -6.84
C GLY A 80 -7.31 -2.75 -6.39
N PHE A 81 -6.18 -2.71 -5.72
CA PHE A 81 -5.58 -3.90 -5.12
C PHE A 81 -4.64 -3.54 -4.00
N GLY A 82 -4.40 -4.50 -3.12
CA GLY A 82 -3.39 -4.40 -2.09
C GLY A 82 -2.67 -5.72 -1.93
N VAL A 83 -1.43 -5.68 -1.46
CA VAL A 83 -0.60 -6.86 -1.23
C VAL A 83 -0.09 -6.86 0.19
N LEU A 84 -0.38 -7.95 0.91
CA LEU A 84 0.22 -8.24 2.21
C LEU A 84 1.50 -9.05 1.96
N ALA A 85 2.63 -8.53 2.40
CA ALA A 85 3.92 -9.20 2.24
C ALA A 85 4.00 -10.46 3.11
N HIS A 86 4.83 -11.40 2.69
CA HIS A 86 4.93 -12.71 3.36
C HIS A 86 5.82 -12.71 4.60
N GLN A 87 6.79 -11.81 4.66
CA GLN A 87 7.84 -11.84 5.69
C GLN A 87 7.41 -11.13 6.96
N PHE A 88 7.48 -11.82 8.08
CA PHE A 88 7.32 -11.19 9.38
C PHE A 88 8.52 -10.28 9.68
N ARG A 89 8.23 -9.10 10.21
CA ARG A 89 9.21 -8.05 10.54
C ARG A 89 9.05 -7.60 11.98
N GLY A 90 9.96 -6.73 12.37
CA GLY A 90 10.00 -6.17 13.70
C GLY A 90 10.84 -7.00 14.68
N PRO A 91 11.21 -6.41 15.83
CA PRO A 91 12.06 -7.10 16.82
C PRO A 91 11.40 -8.36 17.39
N ASN A 92 10.08 -8.43 17.41
CA ASN A 92 9.32 -9.58 17.92
C ASN A 92 8.76 -10.46 16.79
N GLN A 93 9.10 -10.20 15.54
CA GLN A 93 8.61 -10.92 14.36
C GLN A 93 7.08 -11.02 14.34
N ASP A 94 6.39 -9.90 14.61
CA ASP A 94 4.94 -9.81 14.74
C ASP A 94 4.32 -8.75 13.84
N GLN A 95 5.09 -8.23 12.89
CA GLN A 95 4.64 -7.22 11.93
C GLN A 95 4.62 -7.79 10.53
N LEU A 96 3.55 -7.52 9.78
CA LEU A 96 3.47 -7.81 8.35
C LEU A 96 3.30 -6.51 7.57
N GLN A 97 4.02 -6.37 6.47
CA GLN A 97 4.02 -5.16 5.65
C GLN A 97 2.88 -5.17 4.63
N ILE A 98 2.24 -4.00 4.45
CA ILE A 98 1.49 -3.72 3.24
C ILE A 98 2.51 -3.29 2.17
N ASP A 99 2.78 -4.17 1.23
CA ASP A 99 3.80 -3.91 0.20
C ASP A 99 3.30 -3.01 -0.93
N LEU A 100 2.07 -3.25 -1.36
CA LEU A 100 1.42 -2.47 -2.42
C LEU A 100 -0.02 -2.14 -2.02
N MET A 101 -0.48 -0.94 -2.38
CA MET A 101 -1.86 -0.51 -2.18
C MET A 101 -2.18 0.59 -3.18
N TYR A 102 -3.08 0.31 -4.13
CA TYR A 102 -3.47 1.28 -5.16
C TYR A 102 -4.96 1.19 -5.45
N VAL A 103 -5.58 2.34 -5.68
CA VAL A 103 -6.94 2.45 -6.18
C VAL A 103 -6.92 3.37 -7.39
N SER A 104 -7.54 2.95 -8.49
CA SER A 104 -7.63 3.77 -9.71
C SER A 104 -8.23 5.13 -9.45
N ASN A 105 -7.70 6.15 -10.11
CA ASN A 105 -8.08 7.55 -9.94
C ASN A 105 -9.61 7.76 -9.92
N ASN A 106 -10.32 7.23 -10.91
CA ASN A 106 -11.78 7.42 -11.05
C ASN A 106 -12.60 6.64 -10.01
N TYR A 107 -11.97 5.78 -9.22
CA TYR A 107 -12.64 4.95 -8.23
C TYR A 107 -12.30 5.34 -6.79
N ARG A 108 -11.54 6.42 -6.60
CA ARG A 108 -11.15 6.88 -5.26
C ARG A 108 -12.30 7.51 -4.51
N ARG A 109 -12.19 7.56 -3.19
CA ARG A 109 -13.17 8.13 -2.26
C ARG A 109 -14.53 7.42 -2.29
N GLN A 110 -14.52 6.13 -2.63
CA GLN A 110 -15.72 5.29 -2.64
C GLN A 110 -15.64 4.13 -1.63
N GLY A 111 -14.64 4.15 -0.75
CA GLY A 111 -14.46 3.12 0.27
C GLY A 111 -13.70 1.87 -0.21
N ILE A 112 -13.21 1.85 -1.45
CA ILE A 112 -12.51 0.68 -2.00
C ILE A 112 -11.22 0.39 -1.25
N GLY A 113 -10.39 1.40 -1.04
CA GLY A 113 -9.14 1.24 -0.27
C GLY A 113 -9.39 0.78 1.15
N THR A 114 -10.44 1.28 1.79
CA THR A 114 -10.85 0.88 3.15
C THR A 114 -11.19 -0.59 3.20
N GLN A 115 -11.97 -1.07 2.25
CA GLN A 115 -12.37 -2.48 2.20
C GLN A 115 -11.14 -3.39 1.97
N ILE A 116 -10.28 -3.03 1.03
CA ILE A 116 -9.05 -3.78 0.78
C ILE A 116 -8.18 -3.84 2.04
N LEU A 117 -7.96 -2.69 2.68
CA LEU A 117 -7.14 -2.63 3.90
C LEU A 117 -7.73 -3.50 5.01
N ASN A 118 -9.04 -3.47 5.20
CA ASN A 118 -9.70 -4.28 6.22
C ASN A 118 -9.53 -5.78 5.96
N GLU A 119 -9.62 -6.22 4.73
CA GLU A 119 -9.38 -7.62 4.38
C GLU A 119 -7.92 -8.03 4.58
N LEU A 120 -6.97 -7.16 4.26
CA LEU A 120 -5.56 -7.42 4.52
C LEU A 120 -5.25 -7.45 6.02
N LYS A 121 -5.89 -6.60 6.81
CA LYS A 121 -5.78 -6.64 8.28
C LYS A 121 -6.27 -7.98 8.82
N GLU A 122 -7.41 -8.45 8.34
CA GLU A 122 -7.98 -9.72 8.78
C GLU A 122 -7.04 -10.87 8.46
N GLU A 123 -6.48 -10.91 7.25
CA GLU A 123 -5.49 -11.92 6.87
C GLU A 123 -4.24 -11.84 7.75
N ALA A 124 -3.75 -10.64 8.03
CA ALA A 124 -2.60 -10.45 8.90
C ALA A 124 -2.86 -11.01 10.31
N ARG A 125 -4.05 -10.75 10.87
CA ARG A 125 -4.47 -11.33 12.15
C ARG A 125 -4.50 -12.85 12.10
N ASN A 126 -5.06 -13.42 11.04
CA ASN A 126 -5.15 -14.87 10.86
C ASN A 126 -3.77 -15.52 10.79
N ARG A 127 -2.76 -14.80 10.32
CA ARG A 127 -1.37 -15.24 10.29
C ARG A 127 -0.63 -15.05 11.62
N GLY A 128 -1.25 -14.40 12.59
CA GLY A 128 -0.68 -14.16 13.90
C GLY A 128 0.08 -12.84 14.04
N ALA A 129 -0.03 -11.95 13.06
CA ALA A 129 0.56 -10.62 13.18
C ALA A 129 -0.20 -9.79 14.23
N LYS A 130 0.52 -8.94 14.93
CA LYS A 130 -0.05 -7.97 15.87
C LYS A 130 -0.11 -6.56 15.29
N TYR A 131 0.67 -6.31 14.26
CA TYR A 131 0.79 -4.99 13.63
C TYR A 131 0.91 -5.12 12.12
N LEU A 132 0.38 -4.12 11.40
CA LEU A 132 0.78 -3.86 10.02
C LEU A 132 1.91 -2.83 10.02
N TYR A 133 2.91 -3.06 9.19
CA TYR A 133 3.95 -2.09 8.89
C TYR A 133 3.65 -1.45 7.53
N ILE A 134 3.69 -0.12 7.47
CA ILE A 134 3.33 0.62 6.27
C ILE A 134 4.46 1.58 5.93
N SER A 135 5.05 1.40 4.75
CA SER A 135 5.96 2.36 4.14
C SER A 135 5.11 3.16 3.15
N SER A 136 4.53 4.26 3.64
CA SER A 136 3.60 5.07 2.86
C SER A 136 4.34 6.04 1.97
N THR A 137 3.90 6.16 0.71
CA THR A 137 4.34 7.30 -0.09
C THR A 137 4.06 8.59 0.68
N GLU A 138 4.85 9.61 0.42
CA GLU A 138 4.85 10.88 1.16
C GLU A 138 3.65 11.78 0.89
N THR A 139 2.78 11.40 -0.05
CA THR A 139 1.64 12.21 -0.48
C THR A 139 0.58 12.37 0.63
N ARG A 140 -0.09 13.52 0.63
CA ARG A 140 -1.22 13.75 1.55
C ARG A 140 -2.26 12.65 1.46
N SER A 141 -2.63 12.23 0.26
CA SER A 141 -3.68 11.22 0.06
C SER A 141 -3.31 9.90 0.75
N ALA A 142 -2.08 9.41 0.56
CA ALA A 142 -1.63 8.14 1.13
C ALA A 142 -1.49 8.23 2.65
N VAL A 143 -0.78 9.22 3.16
CA VAL A 143 -0.54 9.37 4.60
C VAL A 143 -1.85 9.58 5.35
N SER A 144 -2.74 10.44 4.83
CA SER A 144 -4.03 10.69 5.45
C SER A 144 -4.92 9.45 5.45
N PHE A 145 -4.87 8.65 4.38
CA PHE A 145 -5.61 7.39 4.31
C PHE A 145 -5.20 6.46 5.44
N TYR A 146 -3.90 6.20 5.59
CA TYR A 146 -3.42 5.29 6.62
C TYR A 146 -3.68 5.84 8.04
N LYS A 147 -3.47 7.13 8.25
CA LYS A 147 -3.78 7.75 9.55
C LYS A 147 -5.25 7.63 9.92
N SER A 148 -6.15 7.84 8.96
CA SER A 148 -7.59 7.74 9.20
C SER A 148 -8.03 6.31 9.57
N HIS A 149 -7.20 5.32 9.27
CA HIS A 149 -7.43 3.91 9.59
C HIS A 149 -6.63 3.42 10.79
N GLY A 150 -6.11 4.33 11.60
CA GLY A 150 -5.45 4.00 12.87
C GLY A 150 -3.94 3.83 12.78
N SER A 151 -3.32 4.09 11.65
CA SER A 151 -1.86 4.03 11.53
C SER A 151 -1.21 5.24 12.19
N GLN A 152 -0.07 5.02 12.81
CA GLN A 152 0.74 6.05 13.46
C GLN A 152 2.16 5.97 12.94
N ILE A 153 2.87 7.10 12.97
CA ILE A 153 4.29 7.12 12.60
C ILE A 153 5.02 6.21 13.58
N THR A 154 5.82 5.27 13.04
CA THR A 154 6.61 4.39 13.90
C THR A 154 7.90 5.07 14.33
N GLU A 155 8.30 4.83 15.58
CA GLU A 155 9.59 5.23 16.10
C GLU A 155 10.69 4.21 15.74
N ASP A 156 10.28 2.97 15.45
CA ASP A 156 11.16 1.85 15.11
C ASP A 156 11.03 1.51 13.63
N THR A 157 11.69 2.29 12.77
CA THR A 157 11.69 2.01 11.33
C THR A 157 12.45 0.73 11.02
N ASP A 158 11.87 -0.08 10.12
CA ASP A 158 12.54 -1.23 9.57
C ASP A 158 13.68 -0.73 8.67
N ILE A 159 14.92 -1.13 8.97
CA ILE A 159 16.11 -0.61 8.28
C ILE A 159 16.10 -0.97 6.80
N GLU A 160 15.73 -2.20 6.46
CA GLU A 160 15.67 -2.64 5.06
C GLU A 160 14.66 -1.82 4.27
N LEU A 161 13.44 -1.65 4.82
CA LEU A 161 12.39 -0.89 4.16
C LEU A 161 12.71 0.60 4.11
N PHE A 162 13.32 1.15 5.16
CA PHE A 162 13.78 2.54 5.15
C PHE A 162 14.83 2.79 4.08
N ASN A 163 15.78 1.87 3.91
CA ASN A 163 16.82 2.03 2.90
C ASN A 163 16.28 1.93 1.47
N LYS A 164 15.22 1.15 1.26
CA LYS A 164 14.54 1.07 -0.04
C LYS A 164 13.80 2.36 -0.38
N GLU A 165 13.11 2.93 0.60
CA GLU A 165 12.23 4.09 0.41
C GLU A 165 12.44 5.09 1.56
N PRO A 166 13.58 5.81 1.56
CA PRO A 166 13.91 6.69 2.69
C PRO A 166 13.02 7.93 2.81
N LEU A 167 12.33 8.31 1.73
CA LEU A 167 11.40 9.45 1.73
C LEU A 167 9.99 9.04 2.13
N ASP A 168 9.69 7.76 2.19
CA ASP A 168 8.38 7.27 2.64
C ASP A 168 8.15 7.62 4.12
N ILE A 169 6.89 7.76 4.45
CA ILE A 169 6.46 7.92 5.84
C ILE A 169 6.18 6.53 6.41
N HIS A 170 7.05 6.08 7.30
CA HIS A 170 6.96 4.76 7.90
C HIS A 170 6.00 4.76 9.07
N MET A 171 5.02 3.87 9.03
CA MET A 171 3.91 3.84 9.96
C MET A 171 3.66 2.43 10.49
N ILE A 172 3.01 2.36 11.63
CA ILE A 172 2.58 1.11 12.26
C ILE A 172 1.09 1.19 12.55
N ASN A 173 0.40 0.08 12.38
CA ASN A 173 -1.04 -0.04 12.66
C ASN A 173 -1.26 -1.26 13.55
N GLU A 174 -1.81 -1.04 14.74
CA GLU A 174 -2.14 -2.12 15.65
C GLU A 174 -3.36 -2.91 15.14
N LEU A 175 -3.23 -4.21 15.12
CA LEU A 175 -4.27 -5.12 14.64
C LEU A 175 -5.22 -5.58 15.74
#